data_6e5625d2b821ccf6e3461c834f5d385b
#
_entry.id   6e5625d2b821ccf6e3461c834f5d385b
#
_cell.length_a   1.000
_cell.length_b   1.000
_cell.length_c   1.000
_cell.angle_alpha   90.00
_cell.angle_beta   90.00
_cell.angle_gamma   90.00
#
_symmetry.space_group_name_H-M   'P 1'
#
loop_
_entity.id
_entity.type
_entity.pdbx_description
1 polymer ?
#
loop_
_entity_poly.entity_id
_entity_poly.type
_entity_poly.pdbx_seq_one_letter_code
_entity_poly.pdbx_strand_id
1 'polypeptide(L)'
;MSRKLILLDIDGTLVGRTHHIPESAVSAVHAAQAKGHLVMICTGRASVEIEDHILQTGFDGLIAVSGAYVEVGGTVRSERFIEPDVVTSASKVLDTLGVDYVWQSSKGMWGTRRLLERLQVFTRFKDSSDAMSRWHDIDDSRRHAVSLGCGIGDVVPASKGTFLVPDDSELTLADVHWALGDDLAMVNGSMGSFAKVNGEVMIPGVTKGSALREVAELTGVPMSETVAVGDSDNDLAMLEAAGTAVAMGNGTDSVKDVADFVTGDVDEGGLYQALQRLQLL
;
A
#
# COMPACT_ATOMS: atom_id res chain seq x y z
N MET A 1 -6.51 -19.80 -23.67
CA MET A 1 -6.04 -19.76 -22.27
C MET A 1 -7.13 -19.11 -21.44
N SER A 2 -7.29 -19.51 -20.17
CA SER A 2 -8.20 -18.83 -19.24
C SER A 2 -7.69 -17.42 -18.94
N ARG A 3 -8.63 -16.50 -18.72
CA ARG A 3 -8.29 -15.14 -18.30
C ARG A 3 -7.67 -15.17 -16.92
N LYS A 4 -6.52 -14.54 -16.73
CA LYS A 4 -5.86 -14.38 -15.42
C LYS A 4 -6.14 -13.01 -14.83
N LEU A 5 -6.14 -12.92 -13.50
CA LEU A 5 -6.05 -11.70 -12.72
C LEU A 5 -4.64 -11.62 -12.13
N ILE A 6 -3.87 -10.63 -12.56
CA ILE A 6 -2.47 -10.44 -12.16
C ILE A 6 -2.40 -9.21 -11.26
N LEU A 7 -1.99 -9.40 -10.02
CA LEU A 7 -1.75 -8.31 -9.06
C LEU A 7 -0.27 -8.08 -8.90
N LEU A 8 0.14 -6.83 -9.02
CA LEU A 8 1.53 -6.38 -8.95
C LEU A 8 1.68 -5.37 -7.83
N ASP A 9 2.60 -5.61 -6.90
CA ASP A 9 3.01 -4.54 -6.00
C ASP A 9 3.81 -3.45 -6.75
N ILE A 10 3.98 -2.28 -6.12
CA ILE A 10 4.71 -1.17 -6.73
C ILE A 10 6.19 -1.22 -6.35
N ASP A 11 6.48 -1.03 -5.05
CA ASP A 11 7.83 -0.77 -4.56
C ASP A 11 8.65 -2.05 -4.49
N GLY A 12 9.67 -2.19 -5.32
CA GLY A 12 10.47 -3.40 -5.42
C GLY A 12 9.91 -4.46 -6.37
N THR A 13 8.73 -4.24 -6.95
CA THR A 13 8.09 -5.15 -7.92
C THR A 13 7.90 -4.50 -9.28
N LEU A 14 7.14 -3.40 -9.37
CA LEU A 14 7.01 -2.58 -10.59
C LEU A 14 8.09 -1.52 -10.68
N VAL A 15 8.47 -0.93 -9.57
CA VAL A 15 9.39 0.20 -9.46
C VAL A 15 10.61 -0.22 -8.67
N GLY A 16 11.78 -0.10 -9.30
CA GLY A 16 13.08 -0.41 -8.70
C GLY A 16 13.75 0.83 -8.08
N ARG A 17 15.07 0.75 -7.91
CA ARG A 17 15.90 1.78 -7.28
C ARG A 17 15.91 3.13 -8.00
N THR A 18 15.53 3.16 -9.27
CA THR A 18 15.47 4.40 -10.08
C THR A 18 14.17 5.17 -9.91
N HIS A 19 13.21 4.64 -9.16
CA HIS A 19 11.85 5.17 -9.01
C HIS A 19 11.06 5.28 -10.33
N HIS A 20 11.46 4.54 -11.35
CA HIS A 20 10.74 4.42 -12.63
C HIS A 20 10.41 2.95 -12.89
N ILE A 21 9.32 2.74 -13.62
CA ILE A 21 8.98 1.39 -14.10
C ILE A 21 9.93 1.04 -15.26
N PRO A 22 10.67 -0.07 -15.20
CA PRO A 22 11.49 -0.52 -16.32
C PRO A 22 10.65 -0.73 -17.60
N GLU A 23 11.19 -0.41 -18.77
CA GLU A 23 10.49 -0.60 -20.06
C GLU A 23 10.06 -2.06 -20.28
N SER A 24 10.83 -3.01 -19.78
CA SER A 24 10.48 -4.43 -19.81
C SER A 24 9.22 -4.74 -19.01
N ALA A 25 9.02 -4.10 -17.86
CA ALA A 25 7.83 -4.27 -17.04
C ALA A 25 6.60 -3.63 -17.70
N VAL A 26 6.73 -2.42 -18.27
CA VAL A 26 5.66 -1.79 -19.07
C VAL A 26 5.26 -2.69 -20.23
N SER A 27 6.23 -3.22 -20.97
CA SER A 27 5.98 -4.15 -22.09
C SER A 27 5.27 -5.43 -21.63
N ALA A 28 5.64 -5.96 -20.46
CA ALA A 28 5.02 -7.17 -19.90
C ALA A 28 3.56 -6.92 -19.51
N VAL A 29 3.27 -5.78 -18.88
CA VAL A 29 1.89 -5.38 -18.53
C VAL A 29 1.02 -5.32 -19.79
N HIS A 30 1.46 -4.57 -20.82
CA HIS A 30 0.70 -4.41 -22.05
C HIS A 30 0.54 -5.73 -22.83
N ALA A 31 1.58 -6.59 -22.85
CA ALA A 31 1.49 -7.89 -23.54
C ALA A 31 0.48 -8.81 -22.84
N ALA A 32 0.47 -8.84 -21.50
CA ALA A 32 -0.51 -9.62 -20.74
C ALA A 32 -1.95 -9.12 -20.98
N GLN A 33 -2.15 -7.81 -20.97
CA GLN A 33 -3.44 -7.19 -21.27
C GLN A 33 -3.90 -7.48 -22.71
N ALA A 34 -2.99 -7.44 -23.70
CA ALA A 34 -3.30 -7.79 -25.09
C ALA A 34 -3.75 -9.24 -25.26
N LYS A 35 -3.37 -10.16 -24.37
CA LYS A 35 -3.87 -11.53 -24.31
C LYS A 35 -5.20 -11.68 -23.54
N GLY A 36 -5.75 -10.58 -23.05
CA GLY A 36 -7.03 -10.53 -22.34
C GLY A 36 -6.95 -10.80 -20.85
N HIS A 37 -5.75 -10.81 -20.26
CA HIS A 37 -5.57 -10.87 -18.82
C HIS A 37 -5.89 -9.52 -18.19
N LEU A 38 -6.26 -9.51 -16.91
CA LEU A 38 -6.39 -8.30 -16.10
C LEU A 38 -5.09 -8.08 -15.33
N VAL A 39 -4.51 -6.91 -15.47
CA VAL A 39 -3.31 -6.51 -14.74
C VAL A 39 -3.61 -5.32 -13.85
N MET A 40 -3.48 -5.47 -12.55
CA MET A 40 -3.84 -4.46 -11.56
C MET A 40 -2.68 -4.20 -10.60
N ILE A 41 -2.62 -2.98 -10.09
CA ILE A 41 -1.75 -2.62 -8.98
C ILE A 41 -2.35 -3.13 -7.66
N CYS A 42 -1.48 -3.58 -6.74
CA CYS A 42 -1.86 -3.92 -5.36
C CYS A 42 -0.80 -3.42 -4.38
N THR A 43 -1.02 -2.25 -3.78
CA THR A 43 0.01 -1.53 -3.02
C THR A 43 -0.42 -1.12 -1.62
N GLY A 44 0.58 -0.95 -0.73
CA GLY A 44 0.41 -0.31 0.58
C GLY A 44 0.23 1.21 0.51
N ARG A 45 0.63 1.85 -0.60
CA ARG A 45 0.47 3.30 -0.79
C ARG A 45 -1.00 3.69 -0.82
N ALA A 46 -1.31 4.88 -0.32
CA ALA A 46 -2.61 5.49 -0.61
C ALA A 46 -2.68 5.87 -2.10
N SER A 47 -3.88 5.88 -2.68
CA SER A 47 -4.04 6.23 -4.11
C SER A 47 -3.50 7.61 -4.44
N VAL A 48 -3.52 8.53 -3.47
CA VAL A 48 -2.96 9.90 -3.59
C VAL A 48 -1.43 9.95 -3.55
N GLU A 49 -0.76 8.85 -3.21
CA GLU A 49 0.70 8.73 -3.17
C GLU A 49 1.27 8.08 -4.44
N ILE A 50 0.41 7.57 -5.31
CA ILE A 50 0.86 6.90 -6.54
C ILE A 50 1.11 7.97 -7.61
N GLU A 51 2.35 7.99 -8.11
CA GLU A 51 2.77 8.97 -9.10
C GLU A 51 2.05 8.74 -10.44
N ASP A 52 1.74 9.83 -11.12
CA ASP A 52 1.01 9.82 -12.40
C ASP A 52 1.69 8.95 -13.46
N HIS A 53 3.03 8.94 -13.51
CA HIS A 53 3.75 8.12 -14.48
C HIS A 53 3.55 6.60 -14.28
N ILE A 54 3.27 6.15 -13.05
CA ILE A 54 2.92 4.76 -12.75
C ILE A 54 1.52 4.48 -13.31
N LEU A 55 0.54 5.35 -13.00
CA LEU A 55 -0.84 5.18 -13.45
C LEU A 55 -0.97 5.27 -14.97
N GLN A 56 -0.13 6.07 -15.64
CA GLN A 56 -0.10 6.21 -17.11
C GLN A 56 0.32 4.92 -17.84
N THR A 57 0.88 3.93 -17.14
CA THR A 57 1.09 2.59 -17.71
C THR A 57 -0.24 1.93 -18.12
N GLY A 58 -1.37 2.31 -17.52
CA GLY A 58 -2.70 1.87 -17.95
C GLY A 58 -3.08 0.50 -17.37
N PHE A 59 -3.15 0.38 -16.06
CA PHE A 59 -3.62 -0.83 -15.37
C PHE A 59 -5.14 -0.96 -15.42
N ASP A 60 -5.66 -2.19 -15.33
CA ASP A 60 -7.10 -2.50 -15.35
C ASP A 60 -7.80 -2.16 -14.01
N GLY A 61 -7.03 -1.85 -12.97
CA GLY A 61 -7.54 -1.45 -11.67
C GLY A 61 -6.44 -1.24 -10.64
N LEU A 62 -6.87 -0.89 -9.44
CA LEU A 62 -6.01 -0.52 -8.33
C LEU A 62 -6.55 -1.06 -7.02
N ILE A 63 -5.71 -1.76 -6.28
CA ILE A 63 -5.87 -2.02 -4.85
C ILE A 63 -4.84 -1.14 -4.14
N ALA A 64 -5.29 -0.21 -3.33
CA ALA A 64 -4.46 0.71 -2.57
C ALA A 64 -4.72 0.60 -1.06
N VAL A 65 -3.90 1.28 -0.27
CA VAL A 65 -4.01 1.31 1.20
C VAL A 65 -4.08 -0.11 1.78
N SER A 66 -3.18 -0.98 1.30
CA SER A 66 -3.09 -2.39 1.74
C SER A 66 -4.41 -3.17 1.64
N GLY A 67 -5.31 -2.82 0.71
CA GLY A 67 -6.59 -3.50 0.50
C GLY A 67 -7.82 -2.71 0.95
N ALA A 68 -7.66 -1.58 1.60
CA ALA A 68 -8.81 -0.77 2.03
C ALA A 68 -9.49 0.00 0.88
N TYR A 69 -8.81 0.20 -0.23
CA TYR A 69 -9.33 0.82 -1.43
C TYR A 69 -9.24 -0.13 -2.61
N VAL A 70 -10.35 -0.32 -3.32
CA VAL A 70 -10.43 -1.19 -4.51
C VAL A 70 -11.12 -0.43 -5.64
N GLU A 71 -10.43 -0.36 -6.78
CA GLU A 71 -10.94 0.20 -8.02
C GLU A 71 -10.76 -0.81 -9.16
N VAL A 72 -11.79 -0.99 -9.98
CA VAL A 72 -11.75 -1.89 -11.15
C VAL A 72 -12.33 -1.15 -12.34
N GLY A 73 -11.57 -1.07 -13.43
CA GLY A 73 -11.99 -0.41 -14.66
C GLY A 73 -12.33 1.08 -14.47
N GLY A 74 -11.56 1.81 -13.67
CA GLY A 74 -11.78 3.22 -13.36
C GLY A 74 -12.98 3.51 -12.44
N THR A 75 -13.56 2.46 -11.83
CA THR A 75 -14.69 2.62 -10.91
C THR A 75 -14.32 2.10 -9.52
N VAL A 76 -14.44 2.96 -8.51
CA VAL A 76 -14.26 2.57 -7.11
C VAL A 76 -15.35 1.56 -6.73
N ARG A 77 -14.94 0.40 -6.29
CA ARG A 77 -15.82 -0.71 -5.86
C ARG A 77 -16.01 -0.75 -4.37
N SER A 78 -14.93 -0.52 -3.63
CA SER A 78 -14.99 -0.41 -2.18
C SER A 78 -13.92 0.56 -1.67
N GLU A 79 -14.25 1.24 -0.60
CA GLU A 79 -13.33 2.02 0.21
C GLU A 79 -13.74 1.87 1.67
N ARG A 80 -12.81 1.44 2.51
CA ARG A 80 -13.04 1.16 3.94
C ARG A 80 -12.27 2.15 4.77
N PHE A 81 -12.92 2.68 5.79
CA PHE A 81 -12.32 3.62 6.73
C PHE A 81 -12.29 3.01 8.13
N ILE A 82 -11.28 3.38 8.89
CA ILE A 82 -11.18 3.13 10.32
C ILE A 82 -12.28 3.94 10.99
N GLU A 83 -12.94 3.35 11.98
CA GLU A 83 -14.00 4.04 12.73
C GLU A 83 -13.49 5.36 13.35
N PRO A 84 -14.24 6.47 13.27
CA PRO A 84 -13.80 7.79 13.73
C PRO A 84 -13.31 7.83 15.18
N ASP A 85 -13.98 7.09 16.08
CA ASP A 85 -13.57 7.01 17.48
C ASP A 85 -12.21 6.30 17.66
N VAL A 86 -11.93 5.30 16.82
CA VAL A 86 -10.65 4.59 16.82
C VAL A 86 -9.53 5.52 16.33
N VAL A 87 -9.75 6.27 15.23
CA VAL A 87 -8.79 7.29 14.76
C VAL A 87 -8.53 8.33 15.84
N THR A 88 -9.57 8.79 16.52
CA THR A 88 -9.48 9.79 17.59
C THR A 88 -8.67 9.26 18.77
N SER A 89 -8.95 8.04 19.20
CA SER A 89 -8.27 7.40 20.34
C SER A 89 -6.81 7.09 20.02
N ALA A 90 -6.55 6.50 18.85
CA ALA A 90 -5.21 6.18 18.39
C ALA A 90 -4.34 7.43 18.23
N SER A 91 -4.89 8.52 17.68
CA SER A 91 -4.18 9.80 17.58
C SER A 91 -3.73 10.32 18.94
N LYS A 92 -4.60 10.26 19.96
CA LYS A 92 -4.25 10.67 21.35
C LYS A 92 -3.14 9.79 21.94
N VAL A 93 -3.19 8.49 21.68
CA VAL A 93 -2.16 7.55 22.16
C VAL A 93 -0.82 7.89 21.52
N LEU A 94 -0.76 8.01 20.18
CA LEU A 94 0.47 8.31 19.45
C LEU A 94 1.05 9.67 19.86
N ASP A 95 0.21 10.69 20.09
CA ASP A 95 0.63 11.99 20.62
C ASP A 95 1.25 11.85 22.02
N THR A 96 0.61 11.08 22.91
CA THR A 96 1.09 10.87 24.29
C THR A 96 2.44 10.16 24.31
N LEU A 97 2.66 9.24 23.37
CA LEU A 97 3.93 8.54 23.19
C LEU A 97 5.00 9.39 22.48
N GLY A 98 4.65 10.55 21.95
CA GLY A 98 5.56 11.40 21.15
C GLY A 98 5.95 10.79 19.81
N VAL A 99 5.12 9.90 19.27
CA VAL A 99 5.35 9.20 18.02
C VAL A 99 4.82 10.03 16.86
N ASP A 100 5.59 10.16 15.78
CA ASP A 100 5.13 10.80 14.55
C ASP A 100 4.25 9.84 13.75
N TYR A 101 3.16 10.35 13.18
CA TYR A 101 2.25 9.53 12.39
C TYR A 101 1.57 10.30 11.26
N VAL A 102 1.03 9.54 10.31
CA VAL A 102 0.18 10.02 9.22
C VAL A 102 -0.99 9.06 9.02
N TRP A 103 -2.20 9.61 9.01
CA TRP A 103 -3.41 8.90 8.54
C TRP A 103 -3.54 9.05 7.04
N GLN A 104 -3.93 7.99 6.35
CA GLN A 104 -3.93 7.91 4.90
C GLN A 104 -5.24 7.30 4.38
N SER A 105 -5.75 7.86 3.28
CA SER A 105 -6.85 7.29 2.50
C SER A 105 -6.82 7.83 1.06
N SER A 106 -7.81 7.50 0.23
CA SER A 106 -7.99 8.09 -1.10
C SER A 106 -8.29 9.60 -1.04
N LYS A 107 -8.67 10.12 0.14
CA LYS A 107 -9.06 11.53 0.31
C LYS A 107 -7.87 12.43 0.64
N GLY A 108 -6.78 11.87 1.13
CA GLY A 108 -5.60 12.63 1.51
C GLY A 108 -4.72 11.94 2.55
N MET A 109 -3.77 12.70 3.04
CA MET A 109 -2.83 12.34 4.08
C MET A 109 -2.87 13.39 5.19
N TRP A 110 -3.06 12.95 6.43
CA TRP A 110 -3.16 13.82 7.61
C TRP A 110 -2.08 13.41 8.62
N GLY A 111 -1.00 14.16 8.69
CA GLY A 111 0.15 13.76 9.48
C GLY A 111 0.68 14.84 10.41
N THR A 112 1.53 14.41 11.35
CA THR A 112 2.35 15.34 12.13
C THR A 112 3.23 16.12 11.16
N ARG A 113 3.41 17.41 11.42
CA ARG A 113 4.21 18.29 10.55
C ARG A 113 5.59 17.72 10.28
N ARG A 114 6.25 17.19 11.31
CA ARG A 114 7.59 16.63 11.19
C ARG A 114 7.61 15.42 10.23
N LEU A 115 6.61 14.54 10.29
CA LEU A 115 6.53 13.40 9.37
C LEU A 115 6.22 13.84 7.95
N LEU A 116 5.25 14.73 7.76
CA LEU A 116 4.92 15.27 6.44
C LEU A 116 6.12 15.95 5.77
N GLU A 117 6.89 16.75 6.52
CA GLU A 117 8.12 17.38 6.01
C GLU A 117 9.16 16.32 5.60
N ARG A 118 9.34 15.25 6.39
CA ARG A 118 10.23 14.14 6.06
C ARG A 118 9.76 13.41 4.78
N LEU A 119 8.49 13.07 4.68
CA LEU A 119 7.92 12.42 3.51
C LEU A 119 8.02 13.29 2.25
N GLN A 120 7.80 14.61 2.35
CA GLN A 120 7.94 15.55 1.24
C GLN A 120 9.37 15.63 0.68
N VAL A 121 10.37 15.45 1.51
CA VAL A 121 11.78 15.44 1.08
C VAL A 121 12.08 14.19 0.26
N PHE A 122 11.47 13.04 0.60
CA PHE A 122 11.73 11.76 -0.03
C PHE A 122 10.80 11.43 -1.19
N THR A 123 9.54 11.85 -1.11
CA THR A 123 8.62 11.72 -2.25
C THR A 123 8.88 12.88 -3.21
N ARG A 124 9.30 12.58 -4.43
CA ARG A 124 9.52 13.57 -5.49
C ARG A 124 8.21 14.24 -5.98
N PHE A 125 7.19 14.33 -5.14
CA PHE A 125 5.94 15.07 -5.39
C PHE A 125 6.14 16.58 -5.56
N LYS A 126 7.39 17.04 -5.67
CA LYS A 126 7.72 18.46 -5.81
C LYS A 126 7.07 19.15 -7.02
N ASP A 127 6.60 18.38 -8.01
CA ASP A 127 6.18 18.95 -9.28
C ASP A 127 4.67 18.92 -9.55
N SER A 128 3.84 18.34 -8.68
CA SER A 128 2.38 18.44 -8.82
C SER A 128 1.74 19.20 -7.67
N SER A 129 1.25 20.40 -7.96
CA SER A 129 0.47 21.22 -7.03
C SER A 129 -0.77 20.47 -6.50
N ASP A 130 -1.29 19.51 -7.26
CA ASP A 130 -2.47 18.71 -6.93
C ASP A 130 -2.18 17.67 -5.83
N ALA A 131 -1.03 16.99 -5.88
CA ALA A 131 -0.67 16.01 -4.84
C ALA A 131 -0.45 16.70 -3.48
N MET A 132 0.21 17.86 -3.48
CA MET A 132 0.45 18.65 -2.26
C MET A 132 -0.83 19.17 -1.61
N SER A 133 -1.89 19.43 -2.38
CA SER A 133 -3.18 19.89 -1.85
C SER A 133 -3.90 18.84 -0.98
N ARG A 134 -3.48 17.59 -1.07
CA ARG A 134 -4.06 16.46 -0.31
C ARG A 134 -3.27 16.11 0.96
N TRP A 135 -2.23 16.88 1.27
CA TRP A 135 -1.41 16.71 2.48
C TRP A 135 -1.83 17.74 3.52
N HIS A 136 -2.29 17.28 4.68
CA HIS A 136 -2.87 18.10 5.72
C HIS A 136 -2.08 17.95 7.02
N ASP A 137 -1.76 19.08 7.66
CA ASP A 137 -1.23 19.07 9.02
C ASP A 137 -2.31 18.58 9.98
N ILE A 138 -1.98 17.58 10.80
CA ILE A 138 -2.93 16.96 11.73
C ILE A 138 -3.41 17.96 12.79
N ASP A 139 -2.60 18.97 13.16
CA ASP A 139 -2.98 19.99 14.13
C ASP A 139 -4.00 20.96 13.57
N ASP A 140 -3.98 21.26 12.25
CA ASP A 140 -5.03 22.02 11.59
C ASP A 140 -6.36 21.25 11.62
N SER A 141 -6.31 19.96 11.37
CA SER A 141 -7.49 19.07 11.44
C SER A 141 -8.03 18.97 12.87
N ARG A 142 -7.16 18.95 13.89
CA ARG A 142 -7.59 19.00 15.31
C ARG A 142 -8.32 20.30 15.64
N ARG A 143 -7.75 21.45 15.22
CA ARG A 143 -8.41 22.76 15.43
C ARG A 143 -9.76 22.81 14.75
N HIS A 144 -9.87 22.24 13.56
CA HIS A 144 -11.15 22.13 12.83
C HIS A 144 -12.15 21.24 13.57
N ALA A 145 -11.76 20.05 14.01
CA ALA A 145 -12.62 19.14 14.79
C ALA A 145 -13.14 19.80 16.08
N VAL A 146 -12.25 20.49 16.83
CA VAL A 146 -12.64 21.23 18.03
C VAL A 146 -13.65 22.33 17.70
N SER A 147 -13.48 23.05 16.60
CA SER A 147 -14.44 24.09 16.17
C SER A 147 -15.82 23.53 15.82
N LEU A 148 -15.90 22.26 15.43
CA LEU A 148 -17.13 21.55 15.13
C LEU A 148 -17.72 20.82 16.36
N GLY A 149 -16.96 20.76 17.47
CA GLY A 149 -17.37 20.03 18.68
C GLY A 149 -17.33 18.50 18.51
N CYS A 150 -16.45 17.96 17.63
CA CYS A 150 -16.33 16.55 17.33
C CYS A 150 -14.90 16.02 17.53
N GLY A 151 -14.70 14.71 17.35
CA GLY A 151 -13.41 14.07 17.40
C GLY A 151 -12.61 14.28 16.10
N ILE A 152 -11.28 14.11 16.17
CA ILE A 152 -10.47 14.27 14.97
C ILE A 152 -10.82 13.23 13.88
N GLY A 153 -11.22 12.02 14.25
CA GLY A 153 -11.65 10.99 13.31
C GLY A 153 -12.87 11.36 12.48
N ASP A 154 -13.72 12.26 12.97
CA ASP A 154 -14.89 12.74 12.21
C ASP A 154 -14.51 13.64 11.02
N VAL A 155 -13.28 14.20 11.04
CA VAL A 155 -12.77 15.09 9.98
C VAL A 155 -11.57 14.50 9.22
N VAL A 156 -11.03 13.35 9.70
CA VAL A 156 -9.91 12.64 9.09
C VAL A 156 -10.38 11.25 8.64
N PRO A 157 -10.80 11.07 7.39
CA PRO A 157 -11.21 9.77 6.86
C PRO A 157 -9.97 8.90 6.64
N ALA A 158 -9.58 8.12 7.64
CA ALA A 158 -8.39 7.27 7.62
C ALA A 158 -8.75 5.83 7.24
N SER A 159 -8.01 5.26 6.31
CA SER A 159 -8.08 3.82 5.96
C SER A 159 -6.85 3.06 6.46
N LYS A 160 -5.74 3.78 6.70
CA LYS A 160 -4.48 3.27 7.24
C LYS A 160 -3.78 4.40 8.00
N GLY A 161 -2.94 4.03 8.93
CA GLY A 161 -1.96 4.93 9.55
C GLY A 161 -0.54 4.37 9.39
N THR A 162 0.42 5.27 9.20
CA THR A 162 1.85 4.94 9.30
C THR A 162 2.43 5.75 10.45
N PHE A 163 3.30 5.14 11.26
CA PHE A 163 3.94 5.84 12.35
C PHE A 163 5.45 5.58 12.40
N LEU A 164 6.18 6.57 12.91
CA LEU A 164 7.62 6.52 13.11
C LEU A 164 7.93 6.87 14.57
N VAL A 165 8.60 5.96 15.26
CA VAL A 165 9.11 6.23 16.62
C VAL A 165 10.39 7.06 16.47
N PRO A 166 10.56 8.15 17.22
CA PRO A 166 11.80 8.93 17.22
C PRO A 166 13.02 8.09 17.60
N ASP A 167 14.16 8.32 16.94
CA ASP A 167 15.39 7.53 17.14
C ASP A 167 16.00 7.64 18.56
N ASP A 168 15.64 8.69 19.28
CA ASP A 168 16.03 8.93 20.68
C ASP A 168 15.04 8.35 21.71
N SER A 169 13.97 7.72 21.24
CA SER A 169 12.99 6.99 22.08
C SER A 169 13.43 5.55 22.29
N GLU A 170 13.13 5.02 23.46
CA GLU A 170 13.31 3.59 23.80
C GLU A 170 12.08 2.73 23.45
N LEU A 171 11.02 3.32 22.91
CA LEU A 171 9.80 2.59 22.54
C LEU A 171 10.09 1.55 21.47
N THR A 172 9.56 0.36 21.70
CA THR A 172 9.54 -0.73 20.72
C THR A 172 8.22 -0.76 19.97
N LEU A 173 8.17 -1.53 18.89
CA LEU A 173 6.92 -1.79 18.16
C LEU A 173 5.85 -2.42 19.06
N ALA A 174 6.27 -3.31 19.98
CA ALA A 174 5.38 -3.97 20.93
C ALA A 174 4.77 -2.97 21.93
N ASP A 175 5.52 -1.96 22.36
CA ASP A 175 5.00 -0.92 23.28
C ASP A 175 3.93 -0.08 22.59
N VAL A 176 4.14 0.30 21.32
CA VAL A 176 3.14 1.03 20.53
C VAL A 176 1.90 0.18 20.30
N HIS A 177 2.07 -1.10 19.97
CA HIS A 177 0.96 -2.04 19.79
C HIS A 177 0.13 -2.19 21.07
N TRP A 178 0.81 -2.42 22.18
CA TRP A 178 0.13 -2.54 23.47
C TRP A 178 -0.68 -1.29 23.84
N ALA A 179 -0.12 -0.10 23.55
CA ALA A 179 -0.79 1.17 23.83
C ALA A 179 -1.99 1.45 22.92
N LEU A 180 -1.92 1.04 21.64
CA LEU A 180 -3.01 1.22 20.66
C LEU A 180 -4.15 0.21 20.85
N GLY A 181 -3.87 -0.97 21.43
CA GLY A 181 -4.85 -2.04 21.62
C GLY A 181 -5.21 -2.78 20.32
N ASP A 182 -6.29 -3.57 20.39
CA ASP A 182 -6.66 -4.54 19.35
C ASP A 182 -7.67 -3.99 18.30
N ASP A 183 -8.09 -2.73 18.42
CA ASP A 183 -9.01 -2.11 17.46
C ASP A 183 -8.38 -1.88 16.09
N LEU A 184 -7.04 -1.96 16.01
CA LEU A 184 -6.25 -1.81 14.79
C LEU A 184 -5.34 -3.04 14.63
N ALA A 185 -5.28 -3.56 13.41
CA ALA A 185 -4.20 -4.49 13.03
C ALA A 185 -2.90 -3.70 12.85
N MET A 186 -1.77 -4.24 13.33
CA MET A 186 -0.47 -3.60 13.19
C MET A 186 0.53 -4.52 12.52
N VAL A 187 1.35 -3.97 11.64
CA VAL A 187 2.46 -4.67 10.98
C VAL A 187 3.73 -3.82 11.07
N ASN A 188 4.88 -4.47 10.88
CA ASN A 188 6.14 -3.76 10.69
C ASN A 188 6.03 -2.82 9.49
N GLY A 189 6.51 -1.60 9.64
CA GLY A 189 6.53 -0.66 8.54
C GLY A 189 7.68 -0.93 7.57
N SER A 190 7.48 -0.56 6.31
CA SER A 190 8.50 -0.64 5.25
C SER A 190 9.47 0.56 5.23
N MET A 191 9.34 1.50 6.18
CA MET A 191 10.07 2.77 6.20
C MET A 191 11.36 2.73 7.04
N GLY A 192 12.11 1.63 7.01
CA GLY A 192 13.33 1.44 7.81
C GLY A 192 14.45 2.48 7.57
N SER A 193 14.45 3.17 6.43
CA SER A 193 15.38 4.28 6.17
C SER A 193 15.00 5.58 6.90
N PHE A 194 13.80 5.68 7.46
CA PHE A 194 13.28 6.88 8.14
C PHE A 194 13.33 6.77 9.67
N ALA A 195 13.11 5.59 10.23
CA ALA A 195 13.20 5.34 11.67
C ALA A 195 13.51 3.88 11.92
N LYS A 196 14.25 3.59 13.02
CA LYS A 196 14.55 2.22 13.44
C LYS A 196 13.29 1.43 13.78
N VAL A 197 12.34 2.09 14.42
CA VAL A 197 11.04 1.53 14.76
C VAL A 197 9.97 2.31 14.01
N ASN A 198 9.29 1.61 13.11
CA ASN A 198 8.17 2.16 12.34
C ASN A 198 7.13 1.06 12.14
N GLY A 199 5.88 1.46 11.94
CA GLY A 199 4.79 0.51 11.76
C GLY A 199 3.65 1.09 10.96
N GLU A 200 2.78 0.19 10.53
CA GLU A 200 1.53 0.52 9.88
C GLU A 200 0.37 -0.02 10.72
N VAL A 201 -0.68 0.76 10.84
CA VAL A 201 -1.94 0.37 11.50
C VAL A 201 -3.06 0.38 10.47
N MET A 202 -3.87 -0.66 10.49
CA MET A 202 -4.87 -0.94 9.47
C MET A 202 -6.15 -1.47 10.10
N ILE A 203 -7.20 -1.53 9.30
CA ILE A 203 -8.47 -2.16 9.68
C ILE A 203 -8.23 -3.67 9.83
N PRO A 204 -8.58 -4.30 10.95
CA PRO A 204 -8.43 -5.74 11.13
C PRO A 204 -9.11 -6.55 10.01
N GLY A 205 -8.38 -7.54 9.48
CA GLY A 205 -8.88 -8.40 8.40
C GLY A 205 -8.85 -7.78 7.00
N VAL A 206 -8.53 -6.48 6.85
CA VAL A 206 -8.33 -5.84 5.56
C VAL A 206 -6.86 -5.94 5.17
N THR A 207 -6.58 -6.70 4.11
CA THR A 207 -5.21 -6.97 3.63
C THR A 207 -5.19 -6.99 2.11
N LYS A 208 -4.01 -6.93 1.50
CA LYS A 208 -3.85 -7.16 0.05
C LYS A 208 -4.47 -8.49 -0.39
N GLY A 209 -4.40 -9.54 0.45
CA GLY A 209 -4.99 -10.85 0.19
C GLY A 209 -6.52 -10.86 0.26
N SER A 210 -7.13 -10.14 1.22
CA SER A 210 -8.60 -10.01 1.29
C SER A 210 -9.12 -9.23 0.07
N ALA A 211 -8.42 -8.20 -0.37
CA ALA A 211 -8.75 -7.43 -1.55
C ALA A 211 -8.57 -8.23 -2.86
N LEU A 212 -7.55 -9.09 -2.95
CA LEU A 212 -7.42 -10.03 -4.08
C LEU A 212 -8.67 -10.90 -4.22
N ARG A 213 -9.18 -11.47 -3.12
CA ARG A 213 -10.40 -12.29 -3.15
C ARG A 213 -11.62 -11.48 -3.62
N GLU A 214 -11.77 -10.25 -3.11
CA GLU A 214 -12.83 -9.33 -3.52
C GLU A 214 -12.76 -9.03 -5.02
N VAL A 215 -11.58 -8.70 -5.56
CA VAL A 215 -11.42 -8.40 -6.99
C VAL A 215 -11.62 -9.65 -7.84
N ALA A 216 -11.17 -10.81 -7.40
CA ALA A 216 -11.43 -12.08 -8.10
C ALA A 216 -12.93 -12.34 -8.23
N GLU A 217 -13.71 -12.13 -7.18
CA GLU A 217 -15.17 -12.22 -7.19
C GLU A 217 -15.79 -11.16 -8.13
N LEU A 218 -15.41 -9.89 -8.01
CA LEU A 218 -15.92 -8.78 -8.82
C LEU A 218 -15.67 -8.97 -10.33
N THR A 219 -14.54 -9.61 -10.68
CA THR A 219 -14.14 -9.82 -12.08
C THR A 219 -14.57 -11.19 -12.63
N GLY A 220 -15.08 -12.07 -11.77
CA GLY A 220 -15.45 -13.44 -12.13
C GLY A 220 -14.24 -14.32 -12.45
N VAL A 221 -13.03 -13.95 -12.03
CA VAL A 221 -11.82 -14.76 -12.20
C VAL A 221 -11.69 -15.72 -11.02
N PRO A 222 -11.64 -17.05 -11.24
CA PRO A 222 -11.43 -17.99 -10.15
C PRO A 222 -10.10 -17.73 -9.41
N MET A 223 -10.06 -17.96 -8.10
CA MET A 223 -8.83 -17.79 -7.32
C MET A 223 -7.64 -18.61 -7.87
N SER A 224 -7.87 -19.79 -8.42
CA SER A 224 -6.84 -20.60 -9.10
C SER A 224 -6.26 -19.95 -10.37
N GLU A 225 -6.92 -18.93 -10.90
CA GLU A 225 -6.50 -18.18 -12.08
C GLU A 225 -5.92 -16.78 -11.69
N THR A 226 -5.64 -16.55 -10.40
CA THR A 226 -4.99 -15.34 -9.92
C THR A 226 -3.47 -15.51 -9.88
N VAL A 227 -2.75 -14.44 -10.14
CA VAL A 227 -1.28 -14.35 -10.03
C VAL A 227 -0.96 -13.15 -9.16
N ALA A 228 -0.13 -13.33 -8.14
CA ALA A 228 0.37 -12.25 -7.32
C ALA A 228 1.89 -12.16 -7.46
N VAL A 229 2.40 -10.95 -7.63
CA VAL A 229 3.85 -10.67 -7.70
C VAL A 229 4.18 -9.63 -6.64
N GLY A 230 5.14 -9.93 -5.77
CA GLY A 230 5.52 -9.07 -4.66
C GLY A 230 6.95 -9.30 -4.21
N ASP A 231 7.45 -8.45 -3.30
CA ASP A 231 8.84 -8.50 -2.83
C ASP A 231 9.00 -8.31 -1.32
N SER A 232 7.98 -7.86 -0.60
CA SER A 232 8.12 -7.50 0.81
C SER A 232 7.02 -8.10 1.70
N ASP A 233 7.21 -8.03 3.02
CA ASP A 233 6.34 -8.69 4.01
C ASP A 233 4.88 -8.25 3.92
N ASN A 234 4.60 -7.03 3.44
CA ASN A 234 3.23 -6.55 3.22
C ASN A 234 2.51 -7.28 2.07
N ASP A 235 3.25 -8.07 1.24
CA ASP A 235 2.72 -8.87 0.14
C ASP A 235 2.35 -10.30 0.57
N LEU A 236 2.82 -10.76 1.72
CA LEU A 236 2.60 -12.14 2.17
C LEU A 236 1.15 -12.56 2.07
N ALA A 237 0.22 -11.74 2.59
CA ALA A 237 -1.20 -12.06 2.54
C ALA A 237 -1.76 -12.17 1.11
N MET A 238 -1.20 -11.44 0.14
CA MET A 238 -1.57 -11.51 -1.27
C MET A 238 -0.97 -12.76 -1.93
N LEU A 239 0.30 -13.03 -1.68
CA LEU A 239 1.01 -14.19 -2.20
C LEU A 239 0.38 -15.49 -1.72
N GLU A 240 0.12 -15.63 -0.40
CA GLU A 240 -0.54 -16.80 0.19
C GLU A 240 -1.97 -17.02 -0.33
N ALA A 241 -2.67 -15.94 -0.71
CA ALA A 241 -4.04 -16.03 -1.21
C ALA A 241 -4.13 -16.39 -2.68
N ALA A 242 -3.11 -16.07 -3.48
CA ALA A 242 -3.13 -16.22 -4.93
C ALA A 242 -3.11 -17.69 -5.40
N GLY A 243 -3.63 -17.93 -6.61
CA GLY A 243 -3.50 -19.22 -7.29
C GLY A 243 -2.07 -19.48 -7.78
N THR A 244 -1.29 -18.43 -7.99
CA THR A 244 0.15 -18.50 -8.28
C THR A 244 0.84 -17.31 -7.62
N ALA A 245 1.80 -17.61 -6.77
CA ALA A 245 2.61 -16.63 -6.05
C ALA A 245 4.01 -16.51 -6.66
N VAL A 246 4.45 -15.29 -6.93
CA VAL A 246 5.78 -14.99 -7.49
C VAL A 246 6.50 -14.00 -6.60
N ALA A 247 7.66 -14.36 -6.10
CA ALA A 247 8.54 -13.45 -5.40
C ALA A 247 9.56 -12.83 -6.36
N MET A 248 9.81 -11.53 -6.22
CA MET A 248 10.89 -10.85 -6.93
C MET A 248 12.26 -11.31 -6.41
N GLY A 249 13.30 -11.26 -7.26
CA GLY A 249 14.66 -11.64 -6.90
C GLY A 249 15.25 -10.78 -5.78
N ASN A 250 14.89 -9.49 -5.74
CA ASN A 250 15.21 -8.54 -4.68
C ASN A 250 14.34 -8.69 -3.42
N GLY A 251 13.35 -9.60 -3.42
CA GLY A 251 12.42 -9.77 -2.31
C GLY A 251 13.06 -10.31 -1.03
N THR A 252 12.33 -10.16 0.08
CA THR A 252 12.71 -10.72 1.39
C THR A 252 12.67 -12.25 1.38
N ASP A 253 13.37 -12.89 2.32
CA ASP A 253 13.33 -14.34 2.43
C ASP A 253 11.91 -14.84 2.74
N SER A 254 11.14 -14.11 3.53
CA SER A 254 9.76 -14.44 3.88
C SER A 254 8.85 -14.56 2.65
N VAL A 255 8.93 -13.66 1.67
CA VAL A 255 8.12 -13.76 0.46
C VAL A 255 8.64 -14.84 -0.49
N LYS A 256 9.95 -15.09 -0.51
CA LYS A 256 10.55 -16.17 -1.29
C LYS A 256 10.15 -17.55 -0.79
N ASP A 257 9.98 -17.70 0.52
CA ASP A 257 9.59 -18.96 1.16
C ASP A 257 8.14 -19.37 0.87
N VAL A 258 7.24 -18.39 0.64
CA VAL A 258 5.82 -18.67 0.36
C VAL A 258 5.50 -18.68 -1.15
N ALA A 259 6.42 -18.22 -2.00
CA ALA A 259 6.19 -18.15 -3.44
C ALA A 259 6.32 -19.50 -4.14
N ASP A 260 5.54 -19.73 -5.18
CA ASP A 260 5.69 -20.91 -6.07
C ASP A 260 7.02 -20.88 -6.82
N PHE A 261 7.54 -19.67 -7.09
CA PHE A 261 8.89 -19.46 -7.61
C PHE A 261 9.38 -18.05 -7.41
N VAL A 262 10.70 -17.90 -7.46
CA VAL A 262 11.40 -16.62 -7.44
C VAL A 262 11.78 -16.26 -8.88
N THR A 263 11.52 -15.01 -9.28
CA THR A 263 11.94 -14.44 -10.56
C THR A 263 13.21 -13.60 -10.43
N GLY A 264 13.60 -12.85 -11.46
CA GLY A 264 14.73 -11.93 -11.41
C GLY A 264 14.50 -10.69 -10.55
N ASP A 265 15.55 -9.88 -10.38
CA ASP A 265 15.47 -8.56 -9.72
C ASP A 265 14.59 -7.61 -10.53
N VAL A 266 13.93 -6.65 -9.86
CA VAL A 266 13.09 -5.65 -10.50
C VAL A 266 13.85 -4.85 -11.57
N ASP A 267 15.10 -4.47 -11.28
CA ASP A 267 15.95 -3.72 -12.20
C ASP A 267 16.56 -4.60 -13.32
N GLU A 268 16.41 -5.93 -13.24
CA GLU A 268 16.91 -6.92 -14.22
C GLU A 268 15.78 -7.54 -15.07
N GLY A 269 14.59 -6.92 -15.08
CA GLY A 269 13.46 -7.38 -15.87
C GLY A 269 12.71 -8.56 -15.25
N GLY A 270 12.77 -8.71 -13.93
CA GLY A 270 12.15 -9.82 -13.20
C GLY A 270 10.66 -9.99 -13.49
N LEU A 271 9.89 -8.90 -13.57
CA LEU A 271 8.47 -8.99 -13.91
C LEU A 271 8.22 -9.59 -15.30
N TYR A 272 8.99 -9.14 -16.31
CA TYR A 272 8.89 -9.70 -17.66
C TYR A 272 9.20 -11.20 -17.66
N GLN A 273 10.27 -11.60 -16.99
CA GLN A 273 10.66 -13.01 -16.87
C GLN A 273 9.58 -13.84 -16.18
N ALA A 274 8.95 -13.32 -15.13
CA ALA A 274 7.87 -13.99 -14.42
C ALA A 274 6.67 -14.26 -15.34
N LEU A 275 6.16 -13.21 -16.02
CA LEU A 275 5.00 -13.34 -16.90
C LEU A 275 5.32 -14.19 -18.14
N GLN A 276 6.56 -14.15 -18.66
CA GLN A 276 7.02 -15.03 -19.73
C GLN A 276 7.04 -16.50 -19.30
N ARG A 277 7.59 -16.80 -18.10
CA ARG A 277 7.61 -18.17 -17.54
C ARG A 277 6.20 -18.73 -17.37
N LEU A 278 5.25 -17.89 -17.00
CA LEU A 278 3.84 -18.25 -16.87
C LEU A 278 3.08 -18.29 -18.22
N GLN A 279 3.74 -17.98 -19.33
CA GLN A 279 3.19 -17.93 -20.70
C GLN A 279 2.06 -16.88 -20.84
N LEU A 280 2.14 -15.78 -20.07
CA LEU A 280 1.13 -14.72 -20.05
C LEU A 280 1.45 -13.56 -21.00
N LEU A 281 2.62 -13.57 -21.66
CA LEU A 281 3.05 -12.55 -22.65
C LEU A 281 2.73 -12.97 -24.08
#